data_ebcabffed16a4548acff1703d501ccc8
#
_entry.id   ebcabffed16a4548acff1703d501ccc8
#
_cell.length_a   1.000
_cell.length_b   1.000
_cell.length_c   1.000
_cell.angle_alpha   90.00
_cell.angle_beta   90.00
_cell.angle_gamma   90.00
#
_symmetry.space_group_name_H-M   'P 1'
#
loop_
_entity.id
_entity.type
_entity.pdbx_description
1 polymer ?
#
loop_
_entity_poly.entity_id
_entity_poly.type
_entity_poly.pdbx_seq_one_letter_code
_entity_poly.pdbx_strand_id
1 'polypeptide(L)'
;MSQMNPDPSQPAAPIAEVPPPPGSYWVPPPPPPSPPAQRGEPHLWRWIIVSFLVAMIAAGGSGIGVGWGLAKALRTPSVVQSPIAIASPTTPPVNGSLDVNRIAAIVNPAIVDINTIVGSSQAAGTGMILTSDGQVLTNNHVVDNSSTIKVTIAGRSGTYTAHVVGVAPAADVALIQIEGVSGLPTVTLASSSSLKVGDAVVALGNALGLGGTPAVSTGTVIALNQTITASEGSGKSEQLTGMIQSDAPISPGDSGGPLVNSAGQVVGMITAGDVQGFRSQTSTVNYAIPADTAITYVNMVRSGQASDQLIYGQVGFMGVSVRDLSPSVATQLGLDVSAGALVVSVQGNSPAESAGITENSVITKVGDDKITSSNTLGTAIRSHKPGEKVSVTWVDKSGSHTAAVTLSGVNP
;
A
#
# COMPACT_ATOMS: atom_id res chain seq x y z
N MET A 1 -48.32 51.02 8.17
CA MET A 1 -47.76 50.31 9.36
C MET A 1 -46.38 49.82 9.03
N SER A 2 -45.39 50.62 9.50
CA SER A 2 -43.96 50.41 9.19
C SER A 2 -43.37 49.42 10.19
N GLN A 3 -42.79 48.34 9.74
CA GLN A 3 -42.04 47.42 10.61
C GLN A 3 -40.62 47.95 10.69
N MET A 4 -40.21 48.30 11.89
CA MET A 4 -38.84 48.68 12.23
C MET A 4 -37.96 47.42 12.24
N ASN A 5 -36.84 47.47 11.52
CA ASN A 5 -35.75 46.49 11.56
C ASN A 5 -34.87 46.82 12.78
N PRO A 6 -34.43 45.86 13.59
CA PRO A 6 -33.58 46.13 14.76
C PRO A 6 -32.15 46.44 14.32
N ASP A 7 -31.53 47.37 15.06
CA ASP A 7 -30.15 47.89 14.92
C ASP A 7 -29.13 46.79 15.27
N PRO A 8 -28.11 46.54 14.42
CA PRO A 8 -27.09 45.53 14.67
C PRO A 8 -25.95 45.94 15.62
N SER A 9 -26.04 47.06 16.31
CA SER A 9 -24.93 47.60 17.12
C SER A 9 -25.06 47.42 18.64
N GLN A 10 -26.02 46.63 19.15
CA GLN A 10 -26.08 46.35 20.59
C GLN A 10 -25.32 45.07 20.96
N PRO A 11 -24.39 45.10 21.94
CA PRO A 11 -23.74 43.89 22.45
C PRO A 11 -24.75 43.03 23.23
N ALA A 12 -24.71 41.71 22.95
CA ALA A 12 -25.55 40.74 23.63
C ALA A 12 -25.21 40.70 25.14
N ALA A 13 -26.25 40.65 25.97
CA ALA A 13 -26.13 40.50 27.42
C ALA A 13 -25.48 39.14 27.79
N PRO A 14 -24.67 39.08 28.86
CA PRO A 14 -24.04 37.83 29.27
C PRO A 14 -25.08 36.81 29.72
N ILE A 15 -24.96 35.61 29.20
CA ILE A 15 -25.75 34.44 29.62
C ILE A 15 -25.32 34.08 31.03
N ALA A 16 -26.26 34.06 32.00
CA ALA A 16 -26.02 33.62 33.34
C ALA A 16 -25.64 32.13 33.36
N GLU A 17 -24.49 31.81 33.91
CA GLU A 17 -24.06 30.42 34.16
C GLU A 17 -24.98 29.78 35.19
N VAL A 18 -25.60 28.68 34.78
CA VAL A 18 -26.37 27.81 35.68
C VAL A 18 -25.35 26.96 36.46
N PRO A 19 -25.33 26.96 37.82
CA PRO A 19 -24.40 26.13 38.56
C PRO A 19 -24.72 24.64 38.35
N PRO A 20 -23.68 23.77 38.27
CA PRO A 20 -23.89 22.33 38.10
C PRO A 20 -24.56 21.71 39.36
N PRO A 21 -25.36 20.65 39.19
CA PRO A 21 -26.00 19.96 40.32
C PRO A 21 -24.96 19.36 41.27
N PRO A 22 -25.26 19.21 42.57
CA PRO A 22 -24.31 18.70 43.55
C PRO A 22 -23.92 17.24 43.26
N GLY A 23 -22.63 16.99 43.33
CA GLY A 23 -21.92 15.83 42.84
C GLY A 23 -22.45 14.48 43.29
N SER A 24 -22.66 13.59 42.35
CA SER A 24 -22.62 12.18 42.54
C SER A 24 -21.19 11.72 42.72
N TYR A 25 -20.82 11.30 43.91
CA TYR A 25 -19.50 10.69 44.14
C TYR A 25 -19.42 9.37 43.35
N TRP A 26 -18.52 9.33 42.39
CA TRP A 26 -18.20 8.08 41.68
C TRP A 26 -17.46 7.16 42.67
N VAL A 27 -18.11 6.04 43.05
CA VAL A 27 -17.48 4.98 43.83
C VAL A 27 -16.94 3.94 42.82
N PRO A 28 -15.65 3.68 42.77
CA PRO A 28 -15.09 2.66 41.86
C PRO A 28 -15.64 1.27 42.28
N PRO A 29 -15.93 0.38 41.32
CA PRO A 29 -16.34 -0.99 41.60
C PRO A 29 -15.24 -1.72 42.39
N PRO A 30 -15.61 -2.67 43.26
CA PRO A 30 -14.64 -3.46 43.99
C PRO A 30 -13.78 -4.28 43.05
N PRO A 31 -12.49 -4.51 43.35
CA PRO A 31 -11.61 -5.32 42.53
C PRO A 31 -12.15 -6.75 42.40
N PRO A 32 -11.94 -7.40 41.24
CA PRO A 32 -12.36 -8.78 41.02
C PRO A 32 -11.65 -9.72 42.02
N PRO A 33 -12.31 -10.83 42.44
CA PRO A 33 -11.73 -11.78 43.36
C PRO A 33 -10.46 -12.42 42.74
N SER A 34 -9.45 -12.59 43.56
CA SER A 34 -8.18 -13.22 43.16
C SER A 34 -8.44 -14.66 42.71
N PRO A 35 -7.80 -15.13 41.63
CA PRO A 35 -7.93 -16.50 41.20
C PRO A 35 -7.40 -17.47 42.27
N PRO A 36 -8.02 -18.64 42.41
CA PRO A 36 -7.62 -19.63 43.40
C PRO A 36 -6.17 -20.09 43.14
N ALA A 37 -5.43 -20.25 44.22
CA ALA A 37 -4.06 -20.74 44.19
C ALA A 37 -3.98 -22.11 43.51
N GLN A 38 -3.26 -22.22 42.41
CA GLN A 38 -2.96 -23.49 41.75
C GLN A 38 -2.07 -24.33 42.68
N ARG A 39 -2.57 -25.44 43.12
CA ARG A 39 -1.77 -26.47 43.78
C ARG A 39 -0.81 -27.04 42.76
N GLY A 40 0.48 -27.01 43.06
CA GLY A 40 1.54 -27.54 42.21
C GLY A 40 1.33 -29.03 41.92
N GLU A 41 1.27 -29.35 40.64
CA GLU A 41 1.35 -30.70 40.10
C GLU A 41 2.78 -31.18 40.10
N PRO A 42 3.13 -32.39 40.55
CA PRO A 42 4.51 -32.85 40.69
C PRO A 42 5.03 -33.46 39.38
N HIS A 43 6.13 -32.89 38.89
CA HIS A 43 7.28 -33.58 38.27
C HIS A 43 7.11 -34.50 37.04
N LEU A 44 6.01 -34.48 36.30
CA LEU A 44 5.93 -35.24 35.03
C LEU A 44 6.92 -34.75 33.94
N TRP A 45 7.26 -33.48 33.95
CA TRP A 45 8.20 -32.88 32.96
C TRP A 45 9.64 -33.39 33.07
N ARG A 46 10.08 -33.82 34.26
CA ARG A 46 11.43 -34.37 34.43
C ARG A 46 11.64 -35.72 33.75
N TRP A 47 10.61 -36.52 33.64
CA TRP A 47 10.67 -37.81 32.96
C TRP A 47 10.58 -37.70 31.42
N ILE A 48 9.90 -36.72 30.92
CA ILE A 48 9.83 -36.46 29.47
C ILE A 48 11.18 -35.99 28.93
N ILE A 49 11.90 -35.12 29.67
CA ILE A 49 13.21 -34.60 29.27
C ILE A 49 14.26 -35.72 29.32
N VAL A 50 14.21 -36.62 30.31
CA VAL A 50 15.16 -37.73 30.41
C VAL A 50 14.91 -38.78 29.30
N SER A 51 13.66 -39.03 28.94
CA SER A 51 13.31 -39.94 27.83
C SER A 51 13.76 -39.40 26.46
N PHE A 52 13.73 -38.06 26.24
CA PHE A 52 14.24 -37.44 25.00
C PHE A 52 15.77 -37.47 24.93
N LEU A 53 16.49 -37.35 26.05
CA LEU A 53 17.96 -37.39 26.09
C LEU A 53 18.52 -38.78 25.87
N VAL A 54 17.84 -39.81 26.34
CA VAL A 54 18.25 -41.23 26.13
C VAL A 54 18.00 -41.66 24.67
N ALA A 55 16.93 -41.14 24.03
CA ALA A 55 16.68 -41.40 22.60
C ALA A 55 17.70 -40.74 21.66
N MET A 56 18.32 -39.62 22.08
CA MET A 56 19.36 -38.94 21.28
C MET A 56 20.74 -39.61 21.36
N ILE A 57 21.03 -40.34 22.42
CA ILE A 57 22.35 -41.03 22.59
C ILE A 57 22.39 -42.39 21.87
N ALA A 58 21.21 -43.02 21.65
CA ALA A 58 21.12 -44.28 20.91
C ALA A 58 21.14 -44.13 19.38
N ALA A 59 21.02 -42.91 18.84
CA ALA A 59 21.02 -42.60 17.39
C ALA A 59 22.35 -42.06 16.86
N GLY A 60 23.43 -42.19 17.60
CA GLY A 60 24.78 -41.71 17.26
C GLY A 60 25.53 -42.52 16.19
N GLY A 61 24.85 -43.00 15.14
CA GLY A 61 25.48 -43.82 14.10
C GLY A 61 25.06 -43.57 12.66
N SER A 62 24.13 -42.65 12.38
CA SER A 62 23.64 -42.40 11.00
C SER A 62 23.11 -40.99 10.77
N GLY A 63 23.78 -40.00 11.32
CA GLY A 63 23.32 -38.60 11.45
C GLY A 63 23.43 -37.72 10.23
N ILE A 64 23.68 -38.19 9.01
CA ILE A 64 23.76 -37.32 7.81
C ILE A 64 22.51 -37.44 6.89
N GLY A 65 21.73 -38.53 7.02
CA GLY A 65 20.60 -38.80 6.14
C GLY A 65 19.26 -38.21 6.61
N VAL A 66 19.06 -38.02 7.93
CA VAL A 66 17.74 -37.63 8.49
C VAL A 66 17.53 -36.12 8.52
N GLY A 67 18.60 -35.31 8.65
CA GLY A 67 18.51 -33.85 8.63
C GLY A 67 18.04 -33.29 7.28
N TRP A 68 18.42 -33.95 6.19
CA TRP A 68 18.00 -33.57 4.84
C TRP A 68 16.55 -33.98 4.54
N GLY A 69 16.07 -35.08 5.10
CA GLY A 69 14.68 -35.53 4.97
C GLY A 69 13.68 -34.62 5.71
N LEU A 70 14.04 -34.19 6.92
CA LEU A 70 13.17 -33.30 7.71
C LEU A 70 13.11 -31.86 7.15
N ALA A 71 14.24 -31.34 6.67
CA ALA A 71 14.29 -30.03 6.01
C ALA A 71 13.51 -30.01 4.68
N LYS A 72 13.36 -31.17 4.03
CA LYS A 72 12.53 -31.31 2.83
C LYS A 72 11.04 -31.50 3.15
N ALA A 73 10.70 -32.06 4.29
CA ALA A 73 9.31 -32.26 4.75
C ALA A 73 8.70 -30.99 5.37
N LEU A 74 9.52 -30.04 5.80
CA LEU A 74 9.08 -28.76 6.34
C LEU A 74 9.01 -27.64 5.26
N ARG A 75 9.37 -27.94 4.02
CA ARG A 75 9.00 -27.08 2.91
C ARG A 75 7.50 -27.25 2.72
N THR A 76 6.72 -26.32 3.24
CA THR A 76 5.33 -26.12 2.79
C THR A 76 5.37 -26.13 1.27
N PRO A 77 4.60 -26.99 0.58
CA PRO A 77 4.53 -26.94 -0.87
C PRO A 77 4.10 -25.51 -1.22
N SER A 78 4.94 -24.80 -1.94
CA SER A 78 4.52 -23.55 -2.56
C SER A 78 3.34 -23.93 -3.44
N VAL A 79 2.13 -23.59 -3.03
CA VAL A 79 0.93 -23.74 -3.85
C VAL A 79 1.17 -22.84 -5.05
N VAL A 80 1.60 -23.40 -6.16
CA VAL A 80 1.70 -22.68 -7.43
C VAL A 80 0.28 -22.31 -7.79
N GLN A 81 -0.06 -21.04 -7.55
CA GLN A 81 -1.37 -20.53 -7.89
C GLN A 81 -1.52 -20.54 -9.41
N SER A 82 -2.65 -21.05 -9.90
CA SER A 82 -2.92 -21.01 -11.34
C SER A 82 -2.89 -19.57 -11.84
N PRO A 83 -2.31 -19.31 -13.02
CA PRO A 83 -2.31 -17.99 -13.62
C PRO A 83 -3.72 -17.43 -13.76
N ILE A 84 -3.87 -16.13 -13.54
CA ILE A 84 -5.13 -15.44 -13.85
C ILE A 84 -5.24 -15.35 -15.36
N ALA A 85 -6.34 -15.86 -15.88
CA ALA A 85 -6.59 -15.90 -17.30
C ALA A 85 -7.21 -14.60 -17.81
N ILE A 86 -6.79 -14.17 -18.98
CA ILE A 86 -7.45 -13.12 -19.76
C ILE A 86 -8.45 -13.80 -20.68
N ALA A 87 -9.72 -13.42 -20.59
CA ALA A 87 -10.76 -13.93 -21.47
C ALA A 87 -10.59 -13.36 -22.89
N SER A 88 -11.02 -14.13 -23.88
CA SER A 88 -11.17 -13.56 -25.23
C SER A 88 -12.18 -12.41 -25.18
N PRO A 89 -11.90 -11.27 -25.84
CA PRO A 89 -12.84 -10.17 -25.86
C PRO A 89 -14.16 -10.63 -26.50
N THR A 90 -15.26 -10.50 -25.77
CA THR A 90 -16.58 -10.73 -26.34
C THR A 90 -16.95 -9.50 -27.15
N THR A 91 -17.28 -9.73 -28.44
CA THR A 91 -17.78 -8.67 -29.31
C THR A 91 -19.13 -8.21 -28.76
N PRO A 92 -19.32 -6.93 -28.41
CA PRO A 92 -20.61 -6.41 -28.01
C PRO A 92 -21.57 -6.51 -29.20
N PRO A 93 -22.90 -6.56 -28.98
CA PRO A 93 -23.86 -6.43 -30.04
C PRO A 93 -23.65 -5.11 -30.80
N VAL A 94 -23.50 -5.19 -32.10
CA VAL A 94 -23.03 -4.12 -33.03
C VAL A 94 -23.95 -2.89 -33.08
N ASN A 95 -25.08 -2.84 -32.37
CA ASN A 95 -26.08 -1.77 -32.45
C ASN A 95 -26.68 -1.32 -31.11
N GLY A 96 -26.02 -1.54 -29.99
CA GLY A 96 -26.51 -1.10 -28.67
C GLY A 96 -25.77 0.15 -28.17
N SER A 97 -26.51 1.16 -27.73
CA SER A 97 -25.95 2.22 -26.87
C SER A 97 -25.24 1.59 -25.67
N LEU A 98 -24.14 2.18 -25.22
CA LEU A 98 -23.39 1.74 -24.03
C LEU A 98 -24.35 1.65 -22.82
N ASP A 99 -24.65 0.44 -22.36
CA ASP A 99 -25.51 0.22 -21.19
C ASP A 99 -24.69 0.32 -19.91
N VAL A 100 -24.51 1.55 -19.46
CA VAL A 100 -23.72 1.89 -18.29
C VAL A 100 -24.27 1.24 -17.03
N ASN A 101 -25.58 1.16 -16.86
CA ASN A 101 -26.19 0.56 -15.68
C ASN A 101 -25.92 -0.95 -15.61
N ARG A 102 -26.00 -1.64 -16.75
CA ARG A 102 -25.65 -3.07 -16.84
C ARG A 102 -24.18 -3.30 -16.55
N ILE A 103 -23.28 -2.45 -17.08
CA ILE A 103 -21.84 -2.54 -16.85
C ILE A 103 -21.55 -2.33 -15.36
N ALA A 104 -22.10 -1.29 -14.74
CA ALA A 104 -21.96 -1.01 -13.33
C ALA A 104 -22.48 -2.18 -12.46
N ALA A 105 -23.63 -2.76 -12.78
CA ALA A 105 -24.18 -3.90 -12.05
C ALA A 105 -23.29 -5.15 -12.09
N ILE A 106 -22.55 -5.34 -13.17
CA ILE A 106 -21.61 -6.47 -13.34
C ILE A 106 -20.29 -6.20 -12.59
N VAL A 107 -19.75 -4.98 -12.69
CA VAL A 107 -18.38 -4.66 -12.26
C VAL A 107 -18.32 -4.18 -10.82
N ASN A 108 -19.25 -3.33 -10.37
CA ASN A 108 -19.22 -2.75 -9.01
C ASN A 108 -19.09 -3.77 -7.89
N PRO A 109 -19.73 -4.95 -7.91
CA PRO A 109 -19.57 -5.94 -6.85
C PRO A 109 -18.13 -6.44 -6.65
N ALA A 110 -17.29 -6.31 -7.67
CA ALA A 110 -15.89 -6.74 -7.67
C ALA A 110 -14.91 -5.56 -7.45
N ILE A 111 -15.41 -4.36 -7.13
CA ILE A 111 -14.59 -3.18 -6.79
C ILE A 111 -14.43 -3.08 -5.28
N VAL A 112 -13.27 -2.64 -4.85
CA VAL A 112 -12.96 -2.35 -3.45
C VAL A 112 -12.37 -0.96 -3.30
N ASP A 113 -12.64 -0.33 -2.15
CA ASP A 113 -11.96 0.88 -1.72
C ASP A 113 -10.75 0.49 -0.89
N ILE A 114 -9.63 1.10 -1.19
CA ILE A 114 -8.36 0.87 -0.49
C ILE A 114 -8.02 2.16 0.26
N ASN A 115 -7.91 2.05 1.58
CA ASN A 115 -7.48 3.13 2.45
C ASN A 115 -6.15 2.76 3.10
N THR A 116 -5.17 3.62 2.98
CA THR A 116 -3.81 3.38 3.46
C THR A 116 -3.37 4.46 4.45
N ILE A 117 -2.46 4.10 5.34
CA ILE A 117 -1.80 5.03 6.27
C ILE A 117 -0.33 5.14 5.86
N VAL A 118 0.08 6.36 5.49
CA VAL A 118 1.46 6.69 5.13
C VAL A 118 1.97 7.73 6.13
N GLY A 119 2.83 7.30 7.05
CA GLY A 119 3.24 8.15 8.17
C GLY A 119 2.04 8.58 9.03
N SER A 120 1.72 9.88 9.06
CA SER A 120 0.56 10.46 9.72
C SER A 120 -0.59 10.79 8.75
N SER A 121 -0.40 10.57 7.46
CA SER A 121 -1.37 10.90 6.41
C SER A 121 -2.18 9.67 6.01
N GLN A 122 -3.38 9.92 5.46
CA GLN A 122 -4.21 8.90 4.84
C GLN A 122 -4.22 9.10 3.33
N ALA A 123 -4.20 8.00 2.60
CA ALA A 123 -4.39 7.98 1.17
C ALA A 123 -5.50 6.97 0.83
N ALA A 124 -6.15 7.17 -0.33
CA ALA A 124 -7.22 6.34 -0.79
C ALA A 124 -7.06 6.02 -2.28
N GLY A 125 -7.51 4.84 -2.65
CA GLY A 125 -7.55 4.36 -4.03
C GLY A 125 -8.62 3.29 -4.20
N THR A 126 -8.68 2.77 -5.40
CA THR A 126 -9.60 1.71 -5.81
C THR A 126 -8.82 0.43 -6.11
N GLY A 127 -9.48 -0.73 -6.04
CA GLY A 127 -8.92 -2.01 -6.45
C GLY A 127 -9.97 -2.89 -7.11
N MET A 128 -9.48 -3.90 -7.83
CA MET A 128 -10.29 -4.91 -8.53
C MET A 128 -10.04 -6.29 -7.95
N ILE A 129 -11.09 -6.99 -7.54
CA ILE A 129 -10.98 -8.35 -7.02
C ILE A 129 -10.71 -9.31 -8.18
N LEU A 130 -9.56 -9.99 -8.14
CA LEU A 130 -9.14 -10.96 -9.14
C LEU A 130 -9.53 -12.40 -8.80
N THR A 131 -9.62 -12.72 -7.51
CA THR A 131 -9.93 -14.08 -7.04
C THR A 131 -10.94 -14.05 -5.90
N SER A 132 -11.75 -15.10 -5.81
CA SER A 132 -12.82 -15.19 -4.81
C SER A 132 -12.32 -15.30 -3.36
N ASP A 133 -11.04 -15.59 -3.17
CA ASP A 133 -10.35 -15.61 -1.86
C ASP A 133 -9.65 -14.29 -1.51
N GLY A 134 -9.85 -13.24 -2.33
CA GLY A 134 -9.52 -11.86 -1.97
C GLY A 134 -8.19 -11.32 -2.49
N GLN A 135 -7.65 -11.85 -3.58
CA GLN A 135 -6.57 -11.15 -4.28
C GLN A 135 -7.13 -9.97 -5.06
N VAL A 136 -6.50 -8.82 -4.90
CA VAL A 136 -6.92 -7.55 -5.49
C VAL A 136 -5.77 -6.93 -6.27
N LEU A 137 -6.07 -6.51 -7.48
CA LEU A 137 -5.19 -5.69 -8.32
C LEU A 137 -5.46 -4.22 -8.04
N THR A 138 -4.40 -3.45 -7.83
CA THR A 138 -4.42 -1.99 -7.69
C THR A 138 -3.11 -1.39 -8.19
N ASN A 139 -2.97 -0.07 -8.14
CA ASN A 139 -1.70 0.59 -8.45
C ASN A 139 -0.70 0.47 -7.28
N ASN A 140 0.60 0.49 -7.62
CA ASN A 140 1.66 0.52 -6.62
C ASN A 140 1.59 1.79 -5.78
N HIS A 141 1.41 2.96 -6.38
CA HIS A 141 1.36 4.24 -5.65
C HIS A 141 0.20 4.33 -4.64
N VAL A 142 -0.85 3.49 -4.77
CA VAL A 142 -1.94 3.40 -3.78
C VAL A 142 -1.46 2.77 -2.48
N VAL A 143 -0.49 1.88 -2.53
CA VAL A 143 -0.01 1.10 -1.37
C VAL A 143 1.42 1.45 -0.94
N ASP A 144 2.20 2.15 -1.79
CA ASP A 144 3.61 2.50 -1.54
C ASP A 144 3.77 3.26 -0.21
N ASN A 145 4.82 2.93 0.52
CA ASN A 145 5.18 3.51 1.83
C ASN A 145 4.08 3.41 2.90
N SER A 146 3.00 2.66 2.68
CA SER A 146 1.95 2.50 3.68
C SER A 146 2.33 1.49 4.76
N SER A 147 1.99 1.81 6.01
CA SER A 147 2.12 0.90 7.15
C SER A 147 0.89 0.02 7.34
N THR A 148 -0.25 0.42 6.81
CA THR A 148 -1.54 -0.27 6.97
C THR A 148 -2.35 -0.13 5.69
N ILE A 149 -2.98 -1.24 5.29
CA ILE A 149 -3.95 -1.28 4.19
C ILE A 149 -5.29 -1.75 4.75
N LYS A 150 -6.31 -0.94 4.59
CA LYS A 150 -7.70 -1.25 4.94
C LYS A 150 -8.54 -1.25 3.68
N VAL A 151 -9.38 -2.26 3.55
CA VAL A 151 -10.20 -2.47 2.36
C VAL A 151 -11.68 -2.52 2.73
N THR A 152 -12.49 -1.77 2.01
CA THR A 152 -13.96 -1.86 2.06
C THR A 152 -14.44 -2.49 0.76
N ILE A 153 -15.31 -3.50 0.88
CA ILE A 153 -15.80 -4.27 -0.26
C ILE A 153 -17.22 -3.82 -0.59
N ALA A 154 -17.49 -3.46 -1.83
CA ALA A 154 -18.81 -3.04 -2.28
C ALA A 154 -19.89 -4.10 -1.92
N GLY A 155 -20.96 -3.65 -1.29
CA GLY A 155 -22.07 -4.54 -0.86
C GLY A 155 -21.78 -5.41 0.37
N ARG A 156 -20.62 -5.29 1.01
CA ARG A 156 -20.32 -5.94 2.29
C ARG A 156 -20.11 -4.91 3.40
N SER A 157 -20.58 -5.23 4.60
CA SER A 157 -20.33 -4.40 5.77
C SER A 157 -18.95 -4.65 6.36
N GLY A 158 -18.34 -3.60 6.94
CA GLY A 158 -17.07 -3.67 7.65
C GLY A 158 -15.87 -3.35 6.79
N THR A 159 -14.73 -3.28 7.47
CA THR A 159 -13.43 -2.97 6.88
C THR A 159 -12.51 -4.16 7.15
N TYR A 160 -11.80 -4.59 6.13
CA TYR A 160 -10.90 -5.75 6.14
C TYR A 160 -9.46 -5.28 6.17
N THR A 161 -8.59 -6.05 6.78
CA THR A 161 -7.14 -5.85 6.65
C THR A 161 -6.66 -6.51 5.36
N ALA A 162 -5.69 -5.88 4.70
CA ALA A 162 -5.01 -6.47 3.58
C ALA A 162 -3.49 -6.29 3.72
N HIS A 163 -2.74 -7.12 3.01
CA HIS A 163 -1.29 -7.03 2.93
C HIS A 163 -0.83 -7.14 1.47
N VAL A 164 0.32 -6.55 1.18
CA VAL A 164 0.95 -6.65 -0.13
C VAL A 164 1.50 -8.06 -0.34
N VAL A 165 1.09 -8.70 -1.44
CA VAL A 165 1.68 -9.96 -1.93
C VAL A 165 2.96 -9.64 -2.67
N GLY A 166 2.91 -8.69 -3.59
CA GLY A 166 4.05 -8.18 -4.32
C GLY A 166 3.66 -7.00 -5.20
N VAL A 167 4.67 -6.23 -5.58
CA VAL A 167 4.51 -5.06 -6.45
C VAL A 167 5.51 -5.04 -7.58
N ALA A 168 5.16 -4.35 -8.65
CA ALA A 168 6.04 -3.97 -9.76
C ALA A 168 6.05 -2.44 -9.85
N PRO A 169 6.93 -1.74 -9.10
CA PRO A 169 6.90 -0.28 -9.01
C PRO A 169 7.03 0.40 -10.37
N ALA A 170 7.97 0.00 -11.19
CA ALA A 170 8.20 0.59 -12.52
C ALA A 170 7.01 0.44 -13.51
N ALA A 171 6.04 -0.43 -13.19
CA ALA A 171 4.80 -0.61 -13.96
C ALA A 171 3.57 -0.08 -13.22
N ASP A 172 3.75 0.47 -12.05
CA ASP A 172 2.70 0.94 -11.14
C ASP A 172 1.63 -0.13 -10.86
N VAL A 173 2.06 -1.38 -10.62
CA VAL A 173 1.17 -2.53 -10.36
C VAL A 173 1.41 -3.10 -8.97
N ALA A 174 0.36 -3.32 -8.22
CA ALA A 174 0.36 -4.01 -6.94
C ALA A 174 -0.67 -5.14 -6.88
N LEU A 175 -0.28 -6.26 -6.29
CA LEU A 175 -1.18 -7.34 -5.88
C LEU A 175 -1.25 -7.35 -4.36
N ILE A 176 -2.45 -7.17 -3.82
CA ILE A 176 -2.71 -7.27 -2.39
C ILE A 176 -3.65 -8.44 -2.08
N GLN A 177 -3.59 -8.96 -0.86
CA GLN A 177 -4.47 -10.02 -0.35
C GLN A 177 -5.32 -9.48 0.78
N ILE A 178 -6.63 -9.53 0.64
CA ILE A 178 -7.59 -9.26 1.73
C ILE A 178 -7.63 -10.48 2.64
N GLU A 179 -7.59 -10.26 3.95
CA GLU A 179 -7.58 -11.31 4.95
C GLU A 179 -9.00 -11.72 5.38
N GLY A 180 -9.20 -13.01 5.60
CA GLY A 180 -10.42 -13.55 6.20
C GLY A 180 -11.66 -13.49 5.30
N VAL A 181 -11.48 -13.44 3.98
CA VAL A 181 -12.59 -13.38 3.01
C VAL A 181 -12.63 -14.58 2.09
N SER A 182 -13.80 -14.88 1.60
CA SER A 182 -14.03 -15.91 0.58
C SER A 182 -15.34 -15.66 -0.17
N GLY A 183 -15.50 -16.32 -1.33
CA GLY A 183 -16.71 -16.21 -2.13
C GLY A 183 -16.96 -14.79 -2.65
N LEU A 184 -15.88 -14.03 -2.92
CA LEU A 184 -16.00 -12.70 -3.48
C LEU A 184 -16.32 -12.76 -4.97
N PRO A 185 -17.13 -11.81 -5.48
CA PRO A 185 -17.25 -11.60 -6.92
C PRO A 185 -15.90 -11.12 -7.48
N THR A 186 -15.62 -11.47 -8.73
CA THR A 186 -14.36 -11.14 -9.40
C THR A 186 -14.60 -10.40 -10.70
N VAL A 187 -13.68 -9.53 -11.11
CA VAL A 187 -13.71 -8.92 -12.43
C VAL A 187 -13.41 -9.95 -13.51
N THR A 188 -13.95 -9.72 -14.71
CA THR A 188 -13.54 -10.43 -15.91
C THR A 188 -12.56 -9.58 -16.70
N LEU A 189 -11.38 -10.11 -16.99
CA LEU A 189 -10.34 -9.42 -17.74
C LEU A 189 -10.45 -9.76 -19.22
N ALA A 190 -10.24 -8.78 -20.09
CA ALA A 190 -10.11 -9.00 -21.54
C ALA A 190 -8.78 -8.43 -22.03
N SER A 191 -8.28 -8.99 -23.14
CA SER A 191 -7.05 -8.50 -23.76
C SER A 191 -7.20 -7.05 -24.23
N SER A 192 -6.31 -6.20 -23.76
CA SER A 192 -6.19 -4.79 -24.19
C SER A 192 -5.63 -4.65 -25.59
N SER A 193 -5.01 -5.71 -26.14
CA SER A 193 -4.43 -5.68 -27.49
C SER A 193 -5.47 -5.54 -28.61
N SER A 194 -6.75 -5.79 -28.32
CA SER A 194 -7.85 -5.62 -29.26
C SER A 194 -8.43 -4.21 -29.31
N LEU A 195 -8.06 -3.34 -28.36
CA LEU A 195 -8.55 -1.96 -28.30
C LEU A 195 -8.11 -1.12 -29.49
N LYS A 196 -9.03 -0.24 -29.90
CA LYS A 196 -8.79 0.73 -30.97
C LYS A 196 -9.20 2.12 -30.50
N VAL A 197 -8.58 3.13 -31.08
CA VAL A 197 -9.01 4.51 -30.91
C VAL A 197 -10.45 4.64 -31.40
N GLY A 198 -11.31 5.27 -30.57
CA GLY A 198 -12.74 5.39 -30.79
C GLY A 198 -13.57 4.32 -30.08
N ASP A 199 -12.98 3.27 -29.51
CA ASP A 199 -13.71 2.29 -28.72
C ASP A 199 -14.30 2.94 -27.46
N ALA A 200 -15.58 2.66 -27.19
CA ALA A 200 -16.24 3.14 -25.99
C ALA A 200 -15.73 2.40 -24.75
N VAL A 201 -15.44 3.13 -23.70
CA VAL A 201 -14.96 2.62 -22.42
C VAL A 201 -15.72 3.24 -21.26
N VAL A 202 -15.73 2.52 -20.13
CA VAL A 202 -16.30 2.97 -18.87
C VAL A 202 -15.21 2.87 -17.81
N ALA A 203 -14.97 3.97 -17.12
CA ALA A 203 -14.11 4.04 -15.94
C ALA A 203 -14.97 3.90 -14.68
N LEU A 204 -14.55 3.05 -13.75
CA LEU A 204 -15.23 2.86 -12.47
C LEU A 204 -14.21 3.01 -11.34
N GLY A 205 -14.59 3.74 -10.29
CA GLY A 205 -13.74 3.93 -9.13
C GLY A 205 -14.50 4.55 -7.97
N ASN A 206 -13.85 4.62 -6.82
CA ASN A 206 -14.43 5.28 -5.66
C ASN A 206 -13.60 6.51 -5.28
N ALA A 207 -13.93 7.63 -5.90
CA ALA A 207 -13.28 8.90 -5.64
C ALA A 207 -13.22 9.20 -4.14
N LEU A 208 -12.03 9.58 -3.66
CA LEU A 208 -11.75 9.99 -2.28
C LEU A 208 -11.90 8.89 -1.21
N GLY A 209 -12.14 7.62 -1.58
CA GLY A 209 -12.27 6.52 -0.61
C GLY A 209 -13.40 6.69 0.41
N LEU A 210 -14.44 7.45 0.05
CA LEU A 210 -15.57 7.76 0.94
C LEU A 210 -16.52 6.57 1.14
N GLY A 211 -16.28 5.46 0.46
CA GLY A 211 -17.18 4.32 0.43
C GLY A 211 -18.43 4.57 -0.39
N GLY A 212 -19.33 3.59 -0.42
CA GLY A 212 -20.59 3.67 -1.15
C GLY A 212 -20.51 3.00 -2.53
N THR A 213 -21.37 3.43 -3.44
CA THR A 213 -21.39 2.91 -4.82
C THR A 213 -20.28 3.56 -5.62
N PRO A 214 -19.41 2.78 -6.29
CA PRO A 214 -18.38 3.33 -7.16
C PRO A 214 -18.95 4.30 -8.21
N ALA A 215 -18.24 5.39 -8.43
CA ALA A 215 -18.54 6.33 -9.50
C ALA A 215 -18.34 5.66 -10.85
N VAL A 216 -19.13 6.05 -11.84
CA VAL A 216 -19.10 5.49 -13.19
C VAL A 216 -19.01 6.63 -14.20
N SER A 217 -17.96 6.63 -14.99
CA SER A 217 -17.69 7.63 -16.01
C SER A 217 -17.57 6.96 -17.37
N THR A 218 -18.11 7.59 -18.41
CA THR A 218 -18.06 7.08 -19.79
C THR A 218 -17.13 7.91 -20.64
N GLY A 219 -16.47 7.28 -21.57
CA GLY A 219 -15.61 7.94 -22.55
C GLY A 219 -15.25 7.02 -23.70
N THR A 220 -14.24 7.43 -24.44
CA THR A 220 -13.66 6.69 -25.58
C THR A 220 -12.15 6.62 -25.44
N VAL A 221 -11.56 5.59 -26.03
CA VAL A 221 -10.11 5.51 -26.23
C VAL A 221 -9.69 6.58 -27.22
N ILE A 222 -8.85 7.52 -26.80
CA ILE A 222 -8.37 8.62 -27.65
C ILE A 222 -6.96 8.38 -28.19
N ALA A 223 -6.13 7.61 -27.47
CA ALA A 223 -4.83 7.16 -27.96
C ALA A 223 -4.40 5.86 -27.26
N LEU A 224 -3.46 5.15 -27.88
CA LEU A 224 -2.85 3.93 -27.38
C LEU A 224 -1.31 4.09 -27.37
N ASN A 225 -0.62 3.23 -26.61
CA ASN A 225 0.85 3.20 -26.52
C ASN A 225 1.46 4.55 -26.10
N GLN A 226 0.77 5.27 -25.21
CA GLN A 226 1.26 6.55 -24.70
C GLN A 226 2.35 6.34 -23.65
N THR A 227 3.27 7.29 -23.57
CA THR A 227 4.26 7.38 -22.50
C THR A 227 3.95 8.61 -21.67
N ILE A 228 3.84 8.42 -20.36
CA ILE A 228 3.58 9.50 -19.41
C ILE A 228 4.66 9.54 -18.35
N THR A 229 4.88 10.70 -17.77
CA THR A 229 5.68 10.85 -16.55
C THR A 229 4.70 11.11 -15.41
N ALA A 230 4.52 10.11 -14.55
CA ALA A 230 3.76 10.24 -13.33
C ALA A 230 4.65 10.84 -12.25
N SER A 231 4.17 11.87 -11.56
CA SER A 231 4.88 12.52 -10.45
C SER A 231 4.13 12.18 -9.18
N GLU A 232 4.73 11.43 -8.30
CA GLU A 232 4.25 11.33 -6.92
C GLU A 232 4.71 12.58 -6.15
N GLY A 233 3.84 13.12 -5.29
CA GLY A 233 4.13 14.35 -4.53
C GLY A 233 5.40 14.33 -3.67
N SER A 234 6.09 13.20 -3.62
CA SER A 234 7.39 12.96 -2.97
C SER A 234 8.61 13.44 -3.78
N GLY A 235 8.42 13.99 -4.99
CA GLY A 235 9.51 14.39 -5.88
C GLY A 235 10.10 13.24 -6.71
N LYS A 236 9.58 12.03 -6.60
CA LYS A 236 9.85 10.93 -7.51
C LYS A 236 8.97 11.07 -8.75
N SER A 237 9.53 10.86 -9.92
CA SER A 237 8.78 10.75 -11.17
C SER A 237 9.06 9.40 -11.79
N GLU A 238 8.01 8.70 -12.20
CA GLU A 238 8.09 7.42 -12.90
C GLU A 238 7.61 7.59 -14.33
N GLN A 239 8.28 6.92 -15.25
CA GLN A 239 7.88 6.92 -16.66
C GLN A 239 7.10 5.64 -16.95
N LEU A 240 5.78 5.78 -17.16
CA LEU A 240 4.91 4.69 -17.55
C LEU A 240 4.75 4.68 -19.08
N THR A 241 4.93 3.52 -19.68
CA THR A 241 4.89 3.33 -21.14
C THR A 241 3.77 2.39 -21.57
N GLY A 242 3.34 2.51 -22.83
CA GLY A 242 2.31 1.64 -23.38
C GLY A 242 0.90 1.94 -22.90
N MET A 243 0.67 3.11 -22.32
CA MET A 243 -0.58 3.47 -21.67
C MET A 243 -1.74 3.62 -22.65
N ILE A 244 -2.95 3.28 -22.19
CA ILE A 244 -4.22 3.60 -22.83
C ILE A 244 -4.61 5.01 -22.39
N GLN A 245 -4.93 5.88 -23.34
CA GLN A 245 -5.46 7.21 -23.05
C GLN A 245 -6.94 7.27 -23.40
N SER A 246 -7.77 7.80 -22.50
CA SER A 246 -9.20 7.99 -22.72
C SER A 246 -9.69 9.34 -22.22
N ASP A 247 -10.86 9.78 -22.68
CA ASP A 247 -11.52 11.01 -22.25
C ASP A 247 -12.60 10.79 -21.18
N ALA A 248 -12.70 9.56 -20.64
CA ALA A 248 -13.59 9.30 -19.51
C ALA A 248 -13.13 10.14 -18.29
N PRO A 249 -14.00 10.98 -17.69
CA PRO A 249 -13.60 11.76 -16.51
C PRO A 249 -13.22 10.85 -15.34
N ILE A 250 -12.07 11.12 -14.71
CA ILE A 250 -11.61 10.45 -13.49
C ILE A 250 -11.30 11.47 -12.40
N SER A 251 -11.29 11.01 -11.17
CA SER A 251 -11.01 11.79 -9.97
C SER A 251 -9.92 11.14 -9.10
N PRO A 252 -9.26 11.90 -8.22
CA PRO A 252 -8.38 11.31 -7.22
C PRO A 252 -9.13 10.24 -6.41
N GLY A 253 -8.52 9.05 -6.27
CA GLY A 253 -9.14 7.88 -5.65
C GLY A 253 -9.65 6.83 -6.65
N ASP A 254 -9.82 7.16 -7.93
CA ASP A 254 -10.16 6.19 -8.98
C ASP A 254 -8.96 5.34 -9.40
N SER A 255 -7.73 5.73 -9.01
CA SER A 255 -6.50 4.96 -9.23
C SER A 255 -6.65 3.52 -8.74
N GLY A 256 -6.27 2.55 -9.55
CA GLY A 256 -6.43 1.12 -9.31
C GLY A 256 -7.78 0.56 -9.73
N GLY A 257 -8.74 1.42 -10.10
CA GLY A 257 -10.05 1.03 -10.61
C GLY A 257 -10.01 0.52 -12.06
N PRO A 258 -11.05 -0.20 -12.51
CA PRO A 258 -11.11 -0.74 -13.85
C PRO A 258 -11.50 0.29 -14.91
N LEU A 259 -10.81 0.25 -16.04
CA LEU A 259 -11.29 0.72 -17.33
C LEU A 259 -11.87 -0.50 -18.07
N VAL A 260 -13.16 -0.47 -18.38
CA VAL A 260 -13.86 -1.62 -18.98
C VAL A 260 -14.41 -1.33 -20.36
N ASN A 261 -14.54 -2.37 -21.17
CA ASN A 261 -15.21 -2.31 -22.46
C ASN A 261 -16.76 -2.35 -22.31
N SER A 262 -17.49 -2.25 -23.41
CA SER A 262 -18.97 -2.30 -23.44
C SER A 262 -19.58 -3.64 -22.99
N ALA A 263 -18.78 -4.70 -22.86
CA ALA A 263 -19.19 -5.97 -22.28
C ALA A 263 -19.03 -6.02 -20.75
N GLY A 264 -18.41 -5.00 -20.13
CA GLY A 264 -18.07 -4.99 -18.70
C GLY A 264 -16.79 -5.77 -18.39
N GLN A 265 -15.94 -6.03 -19.38
CA GLN A 265 -14.65 -6.70 -19.20
C GLN A 265 -13.55 -5.65 -19.00
N VAL A 266 -12.66 -5.86 -18.05
CA VAL A 266 -11.53 -4.97 -17.76
C VAL A 266 -10.52 -5.05 -18.89
N VAL A 267 -10.23 -3.91 -19.50
CA VAL A 267 -9.22 -3.73 -20.56
C VAL A 267 -8.03 -2.90 -20.09
N GLY A 268 -8.16 -2.25 -18.91
CA GLY A 268 -7.08 -1.48 -18.31
C GLY A 268 -7.33 -1.19 -16.83
N MET A 269 -6.29 -0.77 -16.14
CA MET A 269 -6.32 -0.28 -14.76
C MET A 269 -6.05 1.22 -14.77
N ILE A 270 -6.99 2.02 -14.25
CA ILE A 270 -6.88 3.47 -14.19
C ILE A 270 -5.68 3.84 -13.32
N THR A 271 -4.86 4.78 -13.80
CA THR A 271 -3.85 5.44 -13.00
C THR A 271 -4.09 6.95 -13.05
N ALA A 272 -4.53 7.52 -11.94
CA ALA A 272 -4.73 8.96 -11.76
C ALA A 272 -3.42 9.57 -11.23
N GLY A 273 -2.30 9.34 -11.93
CA GLY A 273 -1.03 9.98 -11.64
C GLY A 273 -1.10 11.48 -11.93
N ASP A 274 -0.41 12.28 -11.13
CA ASP A 274 -0.19 13.70 -11.40
C ASP A 274 0.71 13.80 -12.65
N VAL A 275 0.10 13.76 -13.82
CA VAL A 275 0.81 14.02 -15.07
C VAL A 275 1.22 15.49 -15.02
N GLN A 276 2.53 15.78 -15.14
CA GLN A 276 3.04 17.16 -15.11
C GLN A 276 2.20 18.07 -16.02
N GLY A 277 1.45 19.00 -15.41
CA GLY A 277 0.62 19.99 -16.10
C GLY A 277 -0.88 19.96 -15.81
N PHE A 278 -1.41 18.94 -15.15
CA PHE A 278 -2.84 18.79 -14.89
C PHE A 278 -3.14 18.76 -13.38
N ARG A 279 -2.99 19.89 -12.71
CA ARG A 279 -3.55 20.11 -11.35
C ARG A 279 -5.03 20.53 -11.40
N SER A 280 -5.83 19.92 -12.26
CA SER A 280 -7.28 20.17 -12.29
C SER A 280 -8.00 19.07 -11.52
N GLN A 281 -8.99 19.45 -10.70
CA GLN A 281 -9.80 18.50 -9.92
C GLN A 281 -10.62 17.52 -10.77
N THR A 282 -10.70 17.75 -12.07
CA THR A 282 -11.27 16.84 -13.08
C THR A 282 -10.41 16.94 -14.33
N SER A 283 -9.57 15.94 -14.56
CA SER A 283 -8.89 15.80 -15.84
C SER A 283 -9.87 15.25 -16.88
N THR A 284 -9.96 15.88 -18.04
CA THR A 284 -10.70 15.35 -19.19
C THR A 284 -9.89 14.29 -19.97
N VAL A 285 -8.68 14.01 -19.52
CA VAL A 285 -7.79 13.02 -20.13
C VAL A 285 -7.29 12.14 -19.02
N ASN A 286 -7.50 10.84 -19.12
CA ASN A 286 -6.98 9.86 -18.18
C ASN A 286 -6.10 8.83 -18.90
N TYR A 287 -5.31 8.14 -18.09
CA TYR A 287 -4.46 7.06 -18.53
C TYR A 287 -4.79 5.78 -17.77
N ALA A 288 -4.65 4.65 -18.46
CA ALA A 288 -4.81 3.35 -17.84
C ALA A 288 -3.67 2.42 -18.28
N ILE A 289 -3.18 1.62 -17.35
CA ILE A 289 -2.24 0.54 -17.59
C ILE A 289 -3.02 -0.56 -18.32
N PRO A 290 -2.56 -1.05 -19.49
CA PRO A 290 -3.24 -2.14 -20.21
C PRO A 290 -3.43 -3.38 -19.33
N ALA A 291 -4.58 -4.04 -19.43
CA ALA A 291 -4.88 -5.25 -18.66
C ALA A 291 -3.85 -6.36 -18.91
N ASP A 292 -3.38 -6.53 -20.15
CA ASP A 292 -2.34 -7.51 -20.49
C ASP A 292 -1.03 -7.23 -19.71
N THR A 293 -0.63 -5.96 -19.60
CA THR A 293 0.55 -5.55 -18.82
C THR A 293 0.35 -5.82 -17.34
N ALA A 294 -0.76 -5.35 -16.76
CA ALA A 294 -1.04 -5.52 -15.33
C ALA A 294 -1.08 -7.00 -14.94
N ILE A 295 -1.75 -7.86 -15.73
CA ILE A 295 -1.86 -9.29 -15.46
C ILE A 295 -0.55 -10.03 -15.65
N THR A 296 0.31 -9.58 -16.55
CA THR A 296 1.67 -10.14 -16.67
C THR A 296 2.40 -10.01 -15.34
N TYR A 297 2.45 -8.82 -14.75
CA TYR A 297 3.10 -8.61 -13.45
C TYR A 297 2.39 -9.36 -12.30
N VAL A 298 1.05 -9.37 -12.28
CA VAL A 298 0.28 -10.14 -11.30
C VAL A 298 0.66 -11.63 -11.37
N ASN A 299 0.75 -12.21 -12.55
CA ASN A 299 1.10 -13.62 -12.71
C ASN A 299 2.57 -13.90 -12.33
N MET A 300 3.49 -12.97 -12.60
CA MET A 300 4.86 -13.05 -12.10
C MET A 300 4.90 -13.03 -10.57
N VAL A 301 4.16 -12.12 -9.93
CA VAL A 301 4.03 -12.06 -8.45
C VAL A 301 3.46 -13.37 -7.92
N ARG A 302 2.38 -13.89 -8.49
CA ARG A 302 1.72 -15.14 -8.07
C ARG A 302 2.61 -16.38 -8.21
N SER A 303 3.48 -16.39 -9.20
CA SER A 303 4.44 -17.48 -9.38
C SER A 303 5.59 -17.46 -8.38
N GLY A 304 5.76 -16.39 -7.61
CA GLY A 304 6.89 -16.20 -6.70
C GLY A 304 8.24 -16.08 -7.41
N GLN A 305 8.22 -15.73 -8.71
CA GLN A 305 9.43 -15.64 -9.52
C GLN A 305 10.30 -14.47 -9.03
N ALA A 306 11.56 -14.73 -8.73
CA ALA A 306 12.53 -13.67 -8.44
C ALA A 306 12.77 -12.80 -9.69
N SER A 307 12.69 -11.50 -9.52
CA SER A 307 12.94 -10.52 -10.59
C SER A 307 13.33 -9.18 -9.97
N ASP A 308 14.24 -8.47 -10.60
CA ASP A 308 14.63 -7.11 -10.20
C ASP A 308 13.50 -6.09 -10.38
N GLN A 309 12.44 -6.47 -11.09
CA GLN A 309 11.25 -5.65 -11.32
C GLN A 309 10.19 -5.82 -10.24
N LEU A 310 10.33 -6.83 -9.37
CA LEU A 310 9.33 -7.20 -8.38
C LEU A 310 9.86 -7.08 -6.95
N ILE A 311 9.01 -6.58 -6.09
CA ILE A 311 9.27 -6.54 -4.65
C ILE A 311 8.15 -7.29 -3.94
N TYR A 312 8.53 -8.21 -3.03
CA TYR A 312 7.61 -9.08 -2.30
C TYR A 312 7.48 -8.70 -0.83
N GLY A 313 6.24 -8.56 -0.38
CA GLY A 313 5.93 -8.25 1.01
C GLY A 313 6.49 -6.91 1.45
N GLN A 314 6.59 -6.70 2.75
CA GLN A 314 7.11 -5.46 3.32
C GLN A 314 8.63 -5.35 3.19
N VAL A 315 9.11 -4.11 3.08
CA VAL A 315 10.52 -3.73 3.04
C VAL A 315 10.92 -2.96 4.29
N GLY A 316 12.22 -2.84 4.52
CA GLY A 316 12.76 -2.05 5.61
C GLY A 316 12.37 -0.57 5.51
N PHE A 317 12.12 0.03 6.66
CA PHE A 317 11.79 1.44 6.80
C PHE A 317 12.52 2.07 7.97
N MET A 318 13.06 3.26 7.77
CA MET A 318 13.83 3.97 8.79
C MET A 318 13.08 5.18 9.37
N GLY A 319 12.17 5.78 8.60
CA GLY A 319 11.35 6.91 9.06
C GLY A 319 12.03 8.27 8.91
N VAL A 320 12.73 8.49 7.81
CA VAL A 320 13.31 9.79 7.44
C VAL A 320 12.76 10.29 6.12
N SER A 321 12.53 11.60 6.02
CA SER A 321 12.39 12.30 4.75
C SER A 321 13.74 12.88 4.37
N VAL A 322 14.18 12.63 3.14
CA VAL A 322 15.53 13.00 2.69
C VAL A 322 15.51 13.71 1.35
N ARG A 323 16.56 14.44 1.08
CA ARG A 323 16.89 14.98 -0.25
C ARG A 323 18.38 14.82 -0.51
N ASP A 324 18.79 15.03 -1.77
CA ASP A 324 20.19 15.02 -2.11
C ASP A 324 20.92 16.20 -1.44
N LEU A 325 22.10 15.93 -0.93
CA LEU A 325 22.97 16.96 -0.36
C LEU A 325 23.62 17.74 -1.51
N SER A 326 23.47 19.07 -1.52
CA SER A 326 24.26 19.94 -2.41
C SER A 326 25.48 20.51 -1.67
N PRO A 327 26.59 20.80 -2.37
CA PRO A 327 27.78 21.37 -1.76
C PRO A 327 27.52 22.71 -1.01
N SER A 328 26.63 23.54 -1.55
CA SER A 328 26.24 24.81 -0.91
C SER A 328 25.53 24.58 0.43
N VAL A 329 24.64 23.58 0.49
CA VAL A 329 23.95 23.22 1.73
C VAL A 329 24.90 22.59 2.74
N ALA A 330 25.85 21.75 2.33
CA ALA A 330 26.87 21.20 3.22
C ALA A 330 27.69 22.31 3.87
N THR A 331 28.15 23.29 3.09
CA THR A 331 28.89 24.46 3.58
C THR A 331 28.04 25.30 4.53
N GLN A 332 26.78 25.57 4.19
CA GLN A 332 25.86 26.34 5.03
C GLN A 332 25.60 25.66 6.38
N LEU A 333 25.51 24.34 6.38
CA LEU A 333 25.31 23.55 7.60
C LEU A 333 26.62 23.30 8.38
N GLY A 334 27.78 23.65 7.79
CA GLY A 334 29.09 23.42 8.41
C GLY A 334 29.45 21.93 8.52
N LEU A 335 29.02 21.13 7.54
CA LEU A 335 29.24 19.68 7.53
C LEU A 335 30.46 19.34 6.65
N ASP A 336 31.32 18.45 7.14
CA ASP A 336 32.50 17.95 6.42
C ASP A 336 32.13 16.69 5.60
N VAL A 337 31.16 16.86 4.70
CA VAL A 337 30.73 15.82 3.75
C VAL A 337 30.35 16.44 2.40
N SER A 338 30.68 15.77 1.31
CA SER A 338 30.42 16.24 -0.06
C SER A 338 29.23 15.56 -0.74
N ALA A 339 28.74 14.44 -0.21
CA ALA A 339 27.63 13.65 -0.75
C ALA A 339 26.94 12.86 0.34
N GLY A 340 25.67 12.55 0.14
CA GLY A 340 24.85 11.78 1.07
C GLY A 340 23.38 12.12 0.94
N ALA A 341 22.56 11.49 1.78
CA ALA A 341 21.13 11.80 1.92
C ALA A 341 20.95 12.77 3.09
N LEU A 342 20.61 14.03 2.78
CA LEU A 342 20.32 15.05 3.78
C LEU A 342 18.94 14.81 4.39
N VAL A 343 18.87 14.63 5.70
CA VAL A 343 17.64 14.46 6.46
C VAL A 343 16.90 15.79 6.56
N VAL A 344 15.70 15.84 6.00
CA VAL A 344 14.81 17.02 6.04
C VAL A 344 13.88 16.94 7.23
N SER A 345 13.42 15.74 7.57
CA SER A 345 12.62 15.49 8.77
C SER A 345 12.77 14.04 9.23
N VAL A 346 12.50 13.81 10.50
CA VAL A 346 12.47 12.48 11.12
C VAL A 346 11.06 12.25 11.65
N GLN A 347 10.48 11.10 11.30
CA GLN A 347 9.15 10.70 11.79
C GLN A 347 9.26 10.31 13.26
N GLY A 348 8.32 10.80 14.08
CA GLY A 348 8.23 10.42 15.50
C GLY A 348 8.00 8.91 15.69
N ASN A 349 8.58 8.34 16.73
CA ASN A 349 8.56 6.92 17.06
C ASN A 349 9.15 6.00 15.96
N SER A 350 10.03 6.55 15.11
CA SER A 350 10.68 5.80 14.04
C SER A 350 12.01 5.18 14.49
N PRO A 351 12.53 4.20 13.71
CA PRO A 351 13.88 3.69 13.90
C PRO A 351 14.97 4.78 13.86
N ALA A 352 14.83 5.77 12.99
CA ALA A 352 15.79 6.88 12.88
C ALA A 352 15.81 7.76 14.13
N GLU A 353 14.63 8.13 14.66
CA GLU A 353 14.53 8.88 15.91
C GLU A 353 15.16 8.11 17.07
N SER A 354 14.83 6.82 17.18
CA SER A 354 15.38 5.92 18.21
C SER A 354 16.90 5.78 18.13
N ALA A 355 17.48 5.93 16.94
CA ALA A 355 18.93 5.91 16.73
C ALA A 355 19.60 7.27 17.00
N GLY A 356 18.84 8.36 17.21
CA GLY A 356 19.37 9.69 17.42
C GLY A 356 19.68 10.46 16.13
N ILE A 357 19.17 10.00 14.97
CA ILE A 357 19.26 10.76 13.72
C ILE A 357 18.31 11.95 13.82
N THR A 358 18.79 13.13 13.46
CA THR A 358 18.02 14.37 13.55
C THR A 358 17.95 15.09 12.21
N GLU A 359 17.07 16.06 12.11
CA GLU A 359 17.04 16.99 10.97
C GLU A 359 18.39 17.65 10.75
N ASN A 360 18.75 17.89 9.49
CA ASN A 360 20.04 18.38 9.03
C ASN A 360 21.23 17.42 9.23
N SER A 361 21.01 16.17 9.64
CA SER A 361 22.01 15.12 9.53
C SER A 361 22.14 14.67 8.06
N VAL A 362 23.31 14.16 7.68
CA VAL A 362 23.56 13.57 6.37
C VAL A 362 23.90 12.10 6.52
N ILE A 363 23.06 11.21 6.01
CA ILE A 363 23.31 9.77 6.02
C ILE A 363 24.30 9.46 4.90
N THR A 364 25.41 8.79 5.25
CA THR A 364 26.55 8.54 4.36
C THR A 364 26.82 7.05 4.15
N LYS A 365 26.29 6.15 5.01
CA LYS A 365 26.47 4.71 4.89
C LYS A 365 25.33 3.94 5.53
N VAL A 366 24.91 2.82 4.91
CA VAL A 366 23.98 1.82 5.46
C VAL A 366 24.57 0.44 5.20
N GLY A 367 24.84 -0.31 6.28
CA GLY A 367 25.58 -1.58 6.15
C GLY A 367 26.93 -1.34 5.48
N ASP A 368 27.16 -1.98 4.34
CA ASP A 368 28.33 -1.78 3.50
C ASP A 368 28.12 -0.77 2.36
N ASP A 369 26.87 -0.37 2.12
CA ASP A 369 26.49 0.51 1.03
C ASP A 369 26.86 1.97 1.33
N LYS A 370 27.61 2.60 0.44
CA LYS A 370 27.90 4.03 0.48
C LYS A 370 26.69 4.81 -0.02
N ILE A 371 26.20 5.72 0.78
CA ILE A 371 25.07 6.59 0.43
C ILE A 371 25.59 7.89 -0.15
N THR A 372 25.22 8.15 -1.41
CA THR A 372 25.62 9.33 -2.17
C THR A 372 24.45 10.24 -2.54
N SER A 373 23.22 9.75 -2.40
CA SER A 373 21.97 10.45 -2.72
C SER A 373 20.79 9.90 -1.93
N SER A 374 19.66 10.57 -1.99
CA SER A 374 18.38 10.08 -1.47
C SER A 374 17.97 8.74 -2.10
N ASN A 375 18.18 8.59 -3.40
CA ASN A 375 17.90 7.35 -4.12
C ASN A 375 18.74 6.17 -3.63
N THR A 376 20.04 6.36 -3.43
CA THR A 376 20.92 5.29 -2.91
C THR A 376 20.51 4.88 -1.49
N LEU A 377 20.07 5.83 -0.65
CA LEU A 377 19.53 5.50 0.66
C LEU A 377 18.25 4.69 0.55
N GLY A 378 17.30 5.11 -0.30
CA GLY A 378 16.05 4.39 -0.52
C GLY A 378 16.29 2.95 -0.96
N THR A 379 17.19 2.74 -1.93
CA THR A 379 17.57 1.40 -2.41
C THR A 379 18.18 0.56 -1.31
N ALA A 380 19.15 1.10 -0.56
CA ALA A 380 19.83 0.39 0.53
C ALA A 380 18.85 -0.04 1.63
N ILE A 381 17.96 0.86 2.08
CA ILE A 381 16.98 0.53 3.13
C ILE A 381 15.95 -0.49 2.65
N ARG A 382 15.43 -0.35 1.42
CA ARG A 382 14.42 -1.25 0.85
C ARG A 382 14.96 -2.66 0.52
N SER A 383 16.28 -2.85 0.42
CA SER A 383 16.88 -4.17 0.26
C SER A 383 16.78 -5.03 1.54
N HIS A 384 16.55 -4.41 2.68
CA HIS A 384 16.38 -5.08 3.97
C HIS A 384 14.92 -5.40 4.27
N LYS A 385 14.72 -6.34 5.20
CA LYS A 385 13.38 -6.73 5.68
C LYS A 385 13.05 -6.07 7.03
N PRO A 386 11.77 -5.94 7.37
CA PRO A 386 11.34 -5.50 8.70
C PRO A 386 11.99 -6.34 9.80
N GLY A 387 12.45 -5.68 10.88
CA GLY A 387 13.12 -6.31 12.00
C GLY A 387 14.63 -6.53 11.81
N GLU A 388 15.16 -6.36 10.59
CA GLU A 388 16.60 -6.43 10.37
C GLU A 388 17.32 -5.26 11.06
N LYS A 389 18.51 -5.57 11.59
CA LYS A 389 19.37 -4.61 12.26
C LYS A 389 20.52 -4.24 11.34
N VAL A 390 20.56 -2.98 10.90
CA VAL A 390 21.56 -2.47 9.97
C VAL A 390 22.41 -1.37 10.64
N SER A 391 23.69 -1.33 10.32
CA SER A 391 24.59 -0.25 10.75
C SER A 391 24.33 0.99 9.89
N VAL A 392 23.98 2.12 10.49
CA VAL A 392 23.77 3.39 9.78
C VAL A 392 24.79 4.39 10.26
N THR A 393 25.50 5.03 9.31
CA THR A 393 26.44 6.13 9.60
C THR A 393 25.88 7.43 9.05
N TRP A 394 25.90 8.47 9.88
CA TRP A 394 25.51 9.82 9.49
C TRP A 394 26.48 10.86 10.07
N VAL A 395 26.47 12.04 9.49
CA VAL A 395 27.25 13.19 9.93
C VAL A 395 26.32 14.34 10.26
N ASP A 396 26.55 14.98 11.39
CA ASP A 396 25.90 16.22 11.82
C ASP A 396 26.93 17.23 12.33
N LYS A 397 26.49 18.35 12.93
CA LYS A 397 27.39 19.38 13.47
C LYS A 397 28.32 18.89 14.57
N SER A 398 27.98 17.82 15.26
CA SER A 398 28.80 17.24 16.34
C SER A 398 29.82 16.22 15.81
N GLY A 399 29.74 15.83 14.56
CA GLY A 399 30.67 14.92 13.90
C GLY A 399 30.00 13.71 13.24
N SER A 400 30.77 12.64 13.07
CA SER A 400 30.31 11.37 12.49
C SER A 400 29.81 10.43 13.58
N HIS A 401 28.64 9.86 13.34
CA HIS A 401 27.95 8.90 14.21
C HIS A 401 27.71 7.60 13.49
N THR A 402 27.69 6.51 14.23
CA THR A 402 27.27 5.20 13.72
C THR A 402 26.43 4.49 14.78
N ALA A 403 25.26 3.99 14.38
CA ALA A 403 24.40 3.19 15.25
C ALA A 403 23.82 1.99 14.52
N ALA A 404 23.45 0.98 15.27
CA ALA A 404 22.70 -0.16 14.77
C ALA A 404 21.21 0.19 14.85
N VAL A 405 20.56 0.29 13.69
CA VAL A 405 19.14 0.65 13.53
C VAL A 405 18.34 -0.61 13.22
N THR A 406 17.33 -0.90 14.05
CA THR A 406 16.36 -1.97 13.74
C THR A 406 15.26 -1.40 12.88
N LEU A 407 15.19 -1.82 11.61
CA LEU A 407 14.23 -1.30 10.65
C LEU A 407 12.80 -1.73 10.99
N SER A 408 11.86 -0.83 10.88
CA SER A 408 10.42 -1.17 10.84
C SER A 408 10.01 -1.60 9.43
N GLY A 409 8.72 -1.87 9.19
CA GLY A 409 8.22 -2.31 7.90
C GLY A 409 7.26 -1.31 7.30
N VAL A 410 7.37 -1.15 5.97
CA VAL A 410 6.34 -0.50 5.14
C VAL A 410 6.11 -1.32 3.87
N ASN A 411 4.99 -1.08 3.23
CA ASN A 411 4.73 -1.63 1.90
C ASN A 411 5.63 -0.93 0.88
N PRO A 412 6.16 -1.68 -0.09
CA PRO A 412 7.14 -1.18 -1.05
C PRO A 412 6.52 -0.32 -2.13
#